data_d87d8d177a00fd8e6cb7de49bc188180
#
_entry.id   d87d8d177a00fd8e6cb7de49bc188180
#
_cell.length_a   1.000
_cell.length_b   1.000
_cell.length_c   1.000
_cell.angle_alpha   90.00
_cell.angle_beta   90.00
_cell.angle_gamma   90.00
#
_symmetry.space_group_name_H-M   'P 1'
#
loop_
_entity.id
_entity.type
_entity.pdbx_description
1 polymer ?
#
loop_
_entity_poly.entity_id
_entity_poly.type
_entity_poly.pdbx_seq_one_letter_code
_entity_poly.pdbx_strand_id
1 'polypeptide(L)'
;GIGFDVAAFLVAAPSDGQPRALGEWLAEWGVDLDNSQPGGLREPAPTRPARQVWLLQRKPGAPGAQLGKTSGWVHRAHLRHNAVRMLGGVEYLKIDERGLLIRVDGEERWLEVDNVVICAGQEPLRELQISQAAESLRFHLIGGARVAGELDAKRAIREG
;
A
#
# COMPACT_ATOMS: atom_id res chain seq x y z
N GLY A 1 1.65 3.64 2.23
CA GLY A 1 0.35 4.22 2.01
C GLY A 1 -0.61 3.26 1.32
N ILE A 2 -1.72 3.80 0.86
CA ILE A 2 -2.89 3.04 0.35
C ILE A 2 -2.54 1.87 -0.57
N GLY A 3 -1.62 2.06 -1.52
CA GLY A 3 -1.22 0.98 -2.42
C GLY A 3 -0.60 -0.24 -1.74
N PHE A 4 0.08 -0.06 -0.61
CA PHE A 4 0.60 -1.18 0.19
C PHE A 4 -0.52 -1.95 0.88
N ASP A 5 -1.50 -1.24 1.43
CA ASP A 5 -2.63 -1.85 2.14
C ASP A 5 -3.52 -2.61 1.16
N VAL A 6 -3.79 -2.02 -0.02
CA VAL A 6 -4.52 -2.69 -1.11
C VAL A 6 -3.76 -3.92 -1.60
N ALA A 7 -2.45 -3.84 -1.82
CA ALA A 7 -1.66 -4.99 -2.24
C ALA A 7 -1.68 -6.12 -1.20
N ALA A 8 -1.56 -5.78 0.10
CA ALA A 8 -1.66 -6.75 1.19
C ALA A 8 -3.04 -7.43 1.23
N PHE A 9 -4.11 -6.66 1.03
CA PHE A 9 -5.47 -7.20 0.94
C PHE A 9 -5.65 -8.14 -0.26
N LEU A 10 -5.11 -7.77 -1.43
CA LEU A 10 -5.26 -8.56 -2.64
C LEU A 10 -4.50 -9.90 -2.61
N VAL A 11 -3.37 -9.97 -1.93
CA VAL A 11 -2.61 -11.23 -1.79
C VAL A 11 -3.14 -12.14 -0.70
N ALA A 12 -3.89 -11.59 0.26
CA ALA A 12 -4.49 -12.38 1.33
C ALA A 12 -5.45 -13.43 0.76
N ALA A 13 -5.40 -14.63 1.32
CA ALA A 13 -6.39 -15.65 1.02
C ALA A 13 -7.78 -15.15 1.43
N PRO A 14 -8.83 -15.48 0.66
CA PRO A 14 -10.18 -15.21 1.10
C PRO A 14 -10.40 -15.82 2.49
N SER A 15 -10.82 -15.00 3.46
CA SER A 15 -11.19 -15.50 4.77
C SER A 15 -12.70 -15.67 4.82
N ASP A 16 -13.13 -16.71 5.49
CA ASP A 16 -14.55 -16.94 5.82
C ASP A 16 -15.04 -16.06 6.98
N GLY A 17 -14.24 -15.03 7.35
CA GLY A 17 -14.48 -14.17 8.49
C GLY A 17 -13.95 -14.72 9.81
N GLN A 18 -13.37 -15.90 9.80
CA GLN A 18 -12.76 -16.49 11.00
C GLN A 18 -11.34 -15.92 11.23
N PRO A 19 -10.96 -15.69 12.48
CA PRO A 19 -9.59 -15.35 12.80
C PRO A 19 -8.63 -16.46 12.36
N ARG A 20 -7.51 -16.08 11.78
CA ARG A 20 -6.46 -17.05 11.42
C ARG A 20 -5.93 -17.72 12.68
N ALA A 21 -5.65 -19.04 12.61
CA ALA A 21 -5.06 -19.77 13.70
C ALA A 21 -3.66 -19.21 14.05
N LEU A 22 -3.36 -19.06 15.33
CA LEU A 22 -2.09 -18.51 15.79
C LEU A 22 -0.88 -19.26 15.21
N GLY A 23 -0.96 -20.60 15.14
CA GLY A 23 0.12 -21.43 14.59
C GLY A 23 0.42 -21.14 13.12
N GLU A 24 -0.59 -20.87 12.31
CA GLU A 24 -0.43 -20.50 10.91
C GLU A 24 0.25 -19.13 10.76
N TRP A 25 -0.18 -18.16 11.58
CA TRP A 25 0.43 -16.84 11.59
C TRP A 25 1.91 -16.90 12.02
N LEU A 26 2.22 -17.66 13.06
CA LEU A 26 3.59 -17.86 13.52
C LEU A 26 4.45 -18.56 12.45
N ALA A 27 3.91 -19.54 11.76
CA ALA A 27 4.62 -20.22 10.67
C ALA A 27 4.91 -19.30 9.50
N GLU A 28 3.96 -18.45 9.11
CA GLU A 28 4.12 -17.46 8.03
C GLU A 28 5.32 -16.53 8.32
N TRP A 29 5.48 -16.10 9.57
CA TRP A 29 6.56 -15.21 9.99
C TRP A 29 7.83 -15.92 10.45
N GLY A 30 7.83 -17.25 10.45
CA GLY A 30 8.99 -18.03 10.88
C GLY A 30 9.29 -17.88 12.38
N VAL A 31 8.25 -17.76 13.20
CA VAL A 31 8.41 -17.71 14.66
C VAL A 31 8.50 -19.12 15.21
N ASP A 32 9.56 -19.40 15.96
CA ASP A 32 9.80 -20.66 16.65
C ASP A 32 9.58 -20.49 18.16
N LEU A 33 8.41 -20.90 18.64
CA LEU A 33 8.06 -20.80 20.06
C LEU A 33 8.86 -21.75 20.96
N ASP A 34 9.38 -22.83 20.41
CA ASP A 34 10.14 -23.84 21.16
C ASP A 34 11.60 -23.45 21.31
N ASN A 35 12.02 -22.30 20.71
CA ASN A 35 13.41 -21.85 20.68
C ASN A 35 14.41 -22.94 20.24
N SER A 36 13.98 -23.81 19.34
CA SER A 36 14.84 -24.89 18.81
C SER A 36 15.96 -24.35 17.91
N GLN A 37 15.78 -23.13 17.41
CA GLN A 37 16.75 -22.42 16.58
C GLN A 37 17.17 -21.08 17.22
N PRO A 38 18.36 -20.58 16.91
CA PRO A 38 18.86 -19.32 17.45
C PRO A 38 17.89 -18.16 17.22
N GLY A 39 17.60 -17.39 18.28
CA GLY A 39 16.72 -16.23 18.23
C GLY A 39 15.23 -16.55 18.14
N GLY A 40 14.81 -17.80 18.30
CA GLY A 40 13.41 -18.22 18.16
C GLY A 40 12.88 -18.01 16.74
N LEU A 41 13.75 -18.16 15.73
CA LEU A 41 13.42 -17.99 14.33
C LEU A 41 13.61 -19.29 13.54
N ARG A 42 12.70 -19.57 12.66
CA ARG A 42 12.77 -20.63 11.65
C ARG A 42 12.47 -20.07 10.27
N GLU A 43 12.66 -20.86 9.24
CA GLU A 43 12.33 -20.44 7.89
C GLU A 43 10.83 -20.09 7.78
N PRO A 44 10.49 -18.87 7.31
CA PRO A 44 9.10 -18.49 7.09
C PRO A 44 8.42 -19.39 6.08
N ALA A 45 7.18 -19.76 6.35
CA ALA A 45 6.33 -20.54 5.46
C ALA A 45 5.14 -19.67 5.00
N PRO A 46 5.34 -18.76 4.04
CA PRO A 46 4.27 -17.90 3.56
C PRO A 46 3.17 -18.72 2.90
N THR A 47 1.94 -18.31 3.10
CA THR A 47 0.80 -18.89 2.39
C THR A 47 0.89 -18.52 0.90
N ARG A 48 0.39 -19.44 0.05
CA ARG A 48 0.31 -19.12 -1.39
C ARG A 48 -0.59 -17.90 -1.60
N PRO A 49 -0.12 -16.85 -2.27
CA PRO A 49 -0.93 -15.65 -2.48
C PRO A 49 -2.16 -15.98 -3.34
N ALA A 50 -3.29 -15.38 -2.98
CA ALA A 50 -4.55 -15.58 -3.71
C ALA A 50 -4.50 -15.01 -5.13
N ARG A 51 -3.67 -14.00 -5.36
CA ARG A 51 -3.51 -13.29 -6.65
C ARG A 51 -2.06 -12.94 -6.90
N GLN A 52 -1.69 -12.83 -8.17
CA GLN A 52 -0.43 -12.19 -8.57
C GLN A 52 -0.62 -10.68 -8.56
N VAL A 53 0.21 -9.97 -7.81
CA VAL A 53 0.08 -8.53 -7.63
C VAL A 53 1.37 -7.82 -8.04
N TRP A 54 1.20 -6.74 -8.81
CA TRP A 54 2.24 -5.77 -9.12
C TRP A 54 1.95 -4.47 -8.37
N LEU A 55 2.91 -4.00 -7.58
CA LEU A 55 2.85 -2.70 -6.94
C LEU A 55 3.79 -1.74 -7.66
N LEU A 56 3.21 -0.74 -8.30
CA LEU A 56 3.92 0.17 -9.19
C LEU A 56 3.95 1.58 -8.60
N GLN A 57 5.03 2.31 -8.80
CA GLN A 57 5.09 3.74 -8.50
C GLN A 57 5.86 4.51 -9.58
N ARG A 58 5.46 5.78 -9.83
CA ARG A 58 6.15 6.69 -10.77
C ARG A 58 7.50 7.18 -10.23
N LYS A 59 7.60 7.40 -8.92
CA LYS A 59 8.87 7.83 -8.31
C LYS A 59 9.93 6.76 -8.52
N PRO A 60 11.17 7.14 -8.86
CA PRO A 60 12.27 6.20 -8.93
C PRO A 60 12.59 5.59 -7.56
N GLY A 61 13.29 4.47 -7.57
CA GLY A 61 13.67 3.74 -6.37
C GLY A 61 12.61 2.77 -5.87
N ALA A 62 12.90 2.09 -4.77
CA ALA A 62 12.04 1.03 -4.24
C ALA A 62 10.71 1.57 -3.71
N PRO A 63 9.55 1.00 -4.09
CA PRO A 63 8.27 1.32 -3.49
C PRO A 63 8.31 1.19 -1.96
N GLY A 64 7.66 2.16 -1.29
CA GLY A 64 7.61 2.17 0.18
C GLY A 64 8.84 2.71 0.89
N ALA A 65 9.78 3.36 0.20
CA ALA A 65 10.92 4.01 0.84
C ALA A 65 10.51 5.10 1.86
N GLN A 66 9.34 5.72 1.65
CA GLN A 66 8.80 6.77 2.52
C GLN A 66 7.82 6.26 3.59
N LEU A 67 7.60 4.95 3.68
CA LEU A 67 6.80 4.38 4.76
C LEU A 67 7.44 4.66 6.13
N GLY A 68 6.60 4.69 7.16
CA GLY A 68 7.05 4.94 8.52
C GLY A 68 8.24 4.07 8.93
N LYS A 69 9.24 4.66 9.59
CA LYS A 69 10.50 3.97 9.92
C LYS A 69 10.28 2.73 10.78
N THR A 70 9.27 2.75 11.62
CA THR A 70 8.95 1.67 12.57
C THR A 70 8.23 0.48 11.94
N SER A 71 7.32 0.71 10.99
CA SER A 71 6.45 -0.33 10.42
C SER A 71 6.67 -0.58 8.92
N GLY A 72 7.31 0.35 8.21
CA GLY A 72 7.46 0.25 6.77
C GLY A 72 8.24 -0.98 6.29
N TRP A 73 9.20 -1.45 7.10
CA TRP A 73 9.93 -2.67 6.78
C TRP A 73 9.06 -3.92 6.88
N VAL A 74 8.12 -3.95 7.85
CA VAL A 74 7.16 -5.06 8.00
C VAL A 74 6.26 -5.15 6.76
N HIS A 75 5.68 -4.02 6.32
CA HIS A 75 4.85 -3.98 5.12
C HIS A 75 5.61 -4.48 3.88
N ARG A 76 6.87 -4.03 3.70
CA ARG A 76 7.69 -4.51 2.58
C ARG A 76 8.03 -5.99 2.69
N ALA A 77 8.33 -6.49 3.89
CA ALA A 77 8.60 -7.91 4.11
C ALA A 77 7.36 -8.74 3.80
N HIS A 78 6.20 -8.36 4.32
CA HIS A 78 4.93 -9.04 4.05
C HIS A 78 4.63 -9.15 2.56
N LEU A 79 4.74 -8.04 1.80
CA LEU A 79 4.49 -8.08 0.37
C LEU A 79 5.51 -8.94 -0.40
N ARG A 80 6.79 -8.93 0.01
CA ARG A 80 7.81 -9.79 -0.59
C ARG A 80 7.56 -11.28 -0.30
N HIS A 81 7.19 -11.62 0.92
CA HIS A 81 6.83 -12.99 1.29
C HIS A 81 5.65 -13.51 0.46
N ASN A 82 4.71 -12.62 0.11
CA ASN A 82 3.58 -12.94 -0.76
C ASN A 82 3.87 -12.71 -2.25
N ALA A 83 5.14 -12.71 -2.65
CA ALA A 83 5.58 -12.62 -4.04
C ALA A 83 5.05 -11.40 -4.82
N VAL A 84 4.71 -10.30 -4.13
CA VAL A 84 4.32 -9.05 -4.79
C VAL A 84 5.52 -8.46 -5.53
N ARG A 85 5.35 -8.20 -6.82
CA ARG A 85 6.37 -7.59 -7.67
C ARG A 85 6.28 -6.08 -7.54
N MET A 86 7.35 -5.45 -7.00
CA MET A 86 7.39 -4.02 -6.72
C MET A 86 8.33 -3.30 -7.68
N LEU A 87 7.83 -2.32 -8.43
CA LEU A 87 8.59 -1.53 -9.40
C LEU A 87 8.44 -0.03 -9.13
N GLY A 88 9.57 0.65 -9.12
CA GLY A 88 9.64 2.12 -9.11
C GLY A 88 10.11 2.68 -10.45
N GLY A 89 9.95 3.99 -10.64
CA GLY A 89 10.34 4.65 -11.89
C GLY A 89 9.46 4.28 -13.09
N VAL A 90 8.20 3.89 -12.83
CA VAL A 90 7.28 3.41 -13.85
C VAL A 90 6.57 4.57 -14.53
N GLU A 91 6.59 4.59 -15.86
CA GLU A 91 5.72 5.41 -16.69
C GLU A 91 4.54 4.55 -17.17
N TYR A 92 3.31 5.03 -16.95
CA TYR A 92 2.10 4.35 -17.40
C TYR A 92 1.72 4.86 -18.78
N LEU A 93 1.67 3.98 -19.77
CA LEU A 93 1.47 4.36 -21.16
C LEU A 93 0.05 4.09 -21.63
N LYS A 94 -0.49 2.89 -21.37
CA LYS A 94 -1.79 2.48 -21.87
C LYS A 94 -2.39 1.35 -21.04
N ILE A 95 -3.71 1.34 -20.94
CA ILE A 95 -4.51 0.21 -20.45
C ILE A 95 -5.40 -0.25 -21.60
N ASP A 96 -5.37 -1.53 -21.92
CA ASP A 96 -6.31 -2.16 -22.84
C ASP A 96 -6.61 -3.62 -22.43
N GLU A 97 -7.25 -4.40 -23.29
CA GLU A 97 -7.64 -5.79 -23.02
C GLU A 97 -6.45 -6.73 -22.71
N ARG A 98 -5.22 -6.36 -23.08
CA ARG A 98 -4.00 -7.11 -22.76
C ARG A 98 -3.49 -6.81 -21.35
N GLY A 99 -4.00 -5.78 -20.70
CA GLY A 99 -3.55 -5.32 -19.39
C GLY A 99 -2.97 -3.92 -19.39
N LEU A 100 -1.81 -3.71 -18.75
CA LEU A 100 -1.17 -2.41 -18.57
C LEU A 100 0.19 -2.36 -19.31
N LEU A 101 0.31 -1.44 -20.28
CA LEU A 101 1.58 -1.10 -20.90
C LEU A 101 2.34 -0.09 -20.04
N ILE A 102 3.54 -0.44 -19.67
CA ILE A 102 4.43 0.41 -18.89
C ILE A 102 5.77 0.61 -19.60
N ARG A 103 6.47 1.69 -19.21
CA ARG A 103 7.90 1.88 -19.53
C ARG A 103 8.69 1.93 -18.23
N VAL A 104 9.76 1.15 -18.15
CA VAL A 104 10.69 1.12 -17.01
C VAL A 104 12.11 1.07 -17.59
N ASP A 105 13.00 1.93 -17.10
CA ASP A 105 14.39 2.01 -17.55
C ASP A 105 14.53 2.20 -19.08
N GLY A 106 13.54 2.88 -19.69
CA GLY A 106 13.48 3.14 -21.12
C GLY A 106 12.87 2.01 -21.97
N GLU A 107 12.58 0.86 -21.39
CA GLU A 107 12.00 -0.29 -22.06
C GLU A 107 10.49 -0.38 -21.85
N GLU A 108 9.75 -0.60 -22.92
CA GLU A 108 8.30 -0.82 -22.88
C GLU A 108 7.99 -2.30 -22.69
N ARG A 109 7.05 -2.59 -21.81
CA ARG A 109 6.53 -3.95 -21.61
C ARG A 109 5.08 -3.98 -21.19
N TRP A 110 4.38 -5.00 -21.59
CA TRP A 110 3.06 -5.31 -21.13
C TRP A 110 3.11 -6.08 -19.81
N LEU A 111 2.31 -5.64 -18.87
CA LEU A 111 1.91 -6.45 -17.72
C LEU A 111 0.55 -7.02 -18.04
N GLU A 112 0.51 -8.32 -18.29
CA GLU A 112 -0.74 -9.06 -18.51
C GLU A 112 -1.47 -9.18 -17.18
N VAL A 113 -2.42 -8.31 -16.94
CA VAL A 113 -3.21 -8.21 -15.71
C VAL A 113 -4.67 -8.05 -16.04
N ASP A 114 -5.53 -8.68 -15.25
CA ASP A 114 -6.99 -8.60 -15.41
C ASP A 114 -7.58 -7.31 -14.83
N ASN A 115 -6.89 -6.72 -13.86
CA ASN A 115 -7.38 -5.55 -13.13
C ASN A 115 -6.26 -4.55 -12.86
N VAL A 116 -6.57 -3.27 -12.96
CA VAL A 116 -5.70 -2.16 -12.56
C VAL A 116 -6.39 -1.36 -11.46
N VAL A 117 -5.78 -1.30 -10.28
CA VAL A 117 -6.29 -0.53 -9.14
C VAL A 117 -5.48 0.77 -9.01
N ILE A 118 -6.14 1.90 -9.15
CA ILE A 118 -5.50 3.22 -9.07
C ILE A 118 -5.48 3.69 -7.62
N CYS A 119 -4.28 3.75 -7.04
CA CYS A 119 -4.02 4.26 -5.68
C CYS A 119 -3.16 5.54 -5.72
N ALA A 120 -3.30 6.33 -6.77
CA ALA A 120 -2.41 7.44 -7.09
C ALA A 120 -3.06 8.79 -6.76
N GLY A 121 -2.67 9.36 -5.64
CA GLY A 121 -3.09 10.70 -5.24
C GLY A 121 -4.37 10.74 -4.42
N GLN A 122 -4.63 11.93 -3.92
CA GLN A 122 -5.84 12.29 -3.17
C GLN A 122 -6.18 13.73 -3.52
N GLU A 123 -7.47 14.07 -3.54
CA GLU A 123 -7.95 15.42 -3.73
C GLU A 123 -8.57 15.96 -2.44
N PRO A 124 -8.43 17.26 -2.15
CA PRO A 124 -9.05 17.87 -0.99
C PRO A 124 -10.59 17.84 -1.11
N LEU A 125 -11.27 17.26 -0.14
CA LEU A 125 -12.74 17.33 -0.07
C LEU A 125 -13.17 18.66 0.56
N ARG A 126 -13.89 19.49 -0.22
CA ARG A 126 -14.30 20.85 0.19
C ARG A 126 -15.80 21.11 0.01
N GLU A 127 -16.61 20.08 -0.03
CA GLU A 127 -18.06 20.18 -0.26
C GLU A 127 -18.77 21.07 0.76
N LEU A 128 -18.35 21.00 2.01
CA LEU A 128 -18.92 21.85 3.07
C LEU A 128 -18.59 23.33 2.90
N GLN A 129 -17.48 23.69 2.23
CA GLN A 129 -17.14 25.08 1.96
C GLN A 129 -18.06 25.70 0.91
N ILE A 130 -18.46 24.94 -0.10
CA ILE A 130 -19.31 25.40 -1.20
C ILE A 130 -20.75 25.60 -0.75
N SER A 131 -21.23 24.76 0.19
CA SER A 131 -22.61 24.81 0.68
C SER A 131 -22.90 25.97 1.66
N GLN A 132 -21.87 26.68 2.10
CA GLN A 132 -21.98 27.65 3.19
C GLN A 132 -21.69 29.08 2.68
N ALA A 133 -22.55 29.57 1.84
CA ALA A 133 -22.58 31.01 1.41
C ALA A 133 -23.13 31.94 2.50
N ALA A 134 -23.04 31.59 3.80
CA ALA A 134 -23.43 32.48 4.88
C ALA A 134 -22.32 33.54 5.08
N GLU A 135 -22.55 34.77 4.64
CA GLU A 135 -21.63 35.92 4.68
C GLU A 135 -21.09 36.24 6.08
N SER A 136 -21.63 35.66 7.14
CA SER A 136 -21.28 35.93 8.54
C SER A 136 -20.28 34.98 9.16
N LEU A 137 -19.93 33.83 8.48
CA LEU A 137 -19.06 32.80 9.04
C LEU A 137 -17.63 32.90 8.50
N ARG A 138 -16.66 32.81 9.40
CA ARG A 138 -15.24 32.68 9.01
C ARG A 138 -14.88 31.20 8.89
N PHE A 139 -14.41 30.79 7.71
CA PHE A 139 -13.98 29.43 7.44
C PHE A 139 -12.47 29.31 7.55
N HIS A 140 -12.02 28.31 8.26
CA HIS A 140 -10.62 27.92 8.32
C HIS A 140 -10.47 26.51 7.74
N LEU A 141 -9.79 26.41 6.59
CA LEU A 141 -9.45 25.12 5.97
C LEU A 141 -8.15 24.60 6.58
N ILE A 142 -8.24 23.42 7.22
CA ILE A 142 -7.11 22.75 7.84
C ILE A 142 -7.01 21.28 7.36
N GLY A 143 -5.88 20.66 7.58
CA GLY A 143 -5.69 19.24 7.29
C GLY A 143 -5.94 18.86 5.82
N GLY A 144 -6.60 17.73 5.60
CA GLY A 144 -6.87 17.17 4.27
C GLY A 144 -7.77 18.04 3.40
N ALA A 145 -8.67 18.83 3.99
CA ALA A 145 -9.52 19.76 3.25
C ALA A 145 -8.72 20.94 2.66
N ARG A 146 -7.62 21.34 3.32
CA ARG A 146 -6.70 22.36 2.78
C ARG A 146 -5.81 21.82 1.68
N VAL A 147 -5.11 20.72 1.97
CA VAL A 147 -4.21 20.06 1.03
C VAL A 147 -4.27 18.56 1.28
N ALA A 148 -4.72 17.80 0.29
CA ALA A 148 -4.71 16.34 0.33
C ALA A 148 -3.29 15.82 0.13
N GLY A 149 -2.49 15.89 1.16
CA GLY A 149 -1.15 15.35 1.21
C GLY A 149 -1.00 14.42 2.40
N GLU A 150 0.21 13.98 2.65
CA GLU A 150 0.51 13.17 3.83
C GLU A 150 0.10 13.93 5.10
N LEU A 151 -0.83 13.34 5.86
CA LEU A 151 -1.31 13.85 7.14
C LEU A 151 -0.67 13.03 8.24
N ASP A 152 0.25 13.65 8.96
CA ASP A 152 0.81 13.11 10.19
C ASP A 152 0.34 13.92 11.41
N ALA A 153 0.63 13.41 12.61
CA ALA A 153 0.27 14.07 13.85
C ALA A 153 0.89 15.46 13.97
N LYS A 154 2.11 15.67 13.46
CA LYS A 154 2.80 16.98 13.51
C LYS A 154 2.07 18.01 12.67
N ARG A 155 1.62 17.62 11.48
CA ARG A 155 0.85 18.49 10.59
C ARG A 155 -0.51 18.81 11.20
N ALA A 156 -1.20 17.80 11.72
CA ALA A 156 -2.51 17.98 12.37
C ALA A 156 -2.42 18.98 13.55
N ILE A 157 -1.44 18.82 14.43
CA ILE A 157 -1.22 19.74 15.59
C ILE A 157 -0.86 21.15 15.12
N ARG A 158 -0.08 21.30 14.04
CA ARG A 158 0.34 22.61 13.55
C ARG A 158 -0.79 23.38 12.87
N GLU A 159 -1.74 22.71 12.28
CA GLU A 159 -2.83 23.31 11.51
C GLU A 159 -4.12 23.50 12.33
N GLY A 160 -4.30 22.77 13.44
CA GLY A 160 -5.40 22.94 14.42
C GLY A 160 -5.00 23.86 15.54
#